data_3357e253116d5560801edcc8187cb10a
#
_entry.id   3357e253116d5560801edcc8187cb10a
#
_cell.length_a   1.000
_cell.length_b   1.000
_cell.length_c   1.000
_cell.angle_alpha   90.00
_cell.angle_beta   90.00
_cell.angle_gamma   90.00
#
_symmetry.space_group_name_H-M   'P 1'
#
loop_
_entity.id
_entity.type
_entity.pdbx_description
1 polymer ?
#
loop_
_entity_poly.entity_id
_entity_poly.type
_entity_poly.pdbx_seq_one_letter_code
_entity_poly.pdbx_strand_id
1 'polypeptide(L)'
;VLGASAYPRDIDYQKVREIADRVGAMVVADIAHIAGMVAVGLLNDPVPHCEFITSTTHKTLRGPRGGIILCQERFAKDIDRAVFPGYQGGPLVHIIAAKAVCFKEALSPEFKQYQVQIIKNAKAMADRLQKNGFRLVSGGTDTHLMLVDVFSRGITGKDAEAALGKAAITVNRNTIPFDTNKPFIASGIRIGTPALTTRGMKEPQMELIADLISRVLQNIENDDIKEDVKREVHRLCDEFPLYELRLEGCGGLKRCFTISNPRHHR
;
A
#
# COMPACT_ATOMS: atom_id res chain seq x y z
N VAL A 1 -18.29 10.24 4.85
CA VAL A 1 -17.07 9.93 4.07
C VAL A 1 -16.41 8.74 4.71
N LEU A 2 -16.08 7.73 3.90
CA LEU A 2 -15.39 6.50 4.28
C LEU A 2 -14.08 6.39 3.51
N GLY A 3 -13.11 5.72 4.10
CA GLY A 3 -11.82 5.45 3.49
C GLY A 3 -10.68 5.71 4.46
N ALA A 4 -9.61 4.99 4.27
CA ALA A 4 -8.46 5.07 5.16
C ALA A 4 -7.16 4.70 4.43
N SER A 5 -6.05 5.30 4.88
CA SER A 5 -4.71 4.96 4.40
C SER A 5 -4.00 3.92 5.25
N ALA A 6 -4.58 3.53 6.39
CA ALA A 6 -3.95 2.63 7.36
C ALA A 6 -4.92 1.65 8.05
N TYR A 7 -6.16 1.55 7.58
CA TYR A 7 -7.13 0.60 8.14
C TYR A 7 -6.97 -0.77 7.47
N PRO A 8 -6.66 -1.83 8.25
CA PRO A 8 -6.31 -3.12 7.66
C PRO A 8 -7.50 -4.06 7.43
N ARG A 9 -8.73 -3.67 7.78
CA ARG A 9 -9.93 -4.52 7.65
C ARG A 9 -10.80 -4.07 6.49
N ASP A 10 -11.64 -4.98 6.00
CA ASP A 10 -12.66 -4.67 5.00
C ASP A 10 -13.76 -3.80 5.60
N ILE A 11 -14.46 -3.05 4.76
CA ILE A 11 -15.52 -2.12 5.15
C ILE A 11 -16.86 -2.68 4.70
N ASP A 12 -17.81 -2.73 5.60
CA ASP A 12 -19.21 -3.10 5.32
C ASP A 12 -19.98 -1.86 4.79
N TYR A 13 -19.95 -1.66 3.48
CA TYR A 13 -20.62 -0.53 2.83
C TYR A 13 -22.15 -0.58 2.94
N GLN A 14 -22.75 -1.78 2.98
CA GLN A 14 -24.18 -1.94 3.16
C GLN A 14 -24.62 -1.37 4.52
N LYS A 15 -23.92 -1.75 5.58
CA LYS A 15 -24.22 -1.25 6.92
C LYS A 15 -24.04 0.26 7.04
N VAL A 16 -23.04 0.80 6.36
CA VAL A 16 -22.86 2.26 6.30
C VAL A 16 -24.00 2.92 5.55
N ARG A 17 -24.49 2.34 4.44
CA ARG A 17 -25.66 2.85 3.72
C ARG A 17 -26.90 2.91 4.63
N GLU A 18 -27.16 1.84 5.36
CA GLU A 18 -28.29 1.79 6.32
C GLU A 18 -28.19 2.89 7.39
N ILE A 19 -26.98 3.19 7.87
CA ILE A 19 -26.76 4.27 8.84
C ILE A 19 -26.98 5.64 8.19
N ALA A 20 -26.45 5.84 6.97
CA ALA A 20 -26.57 7.10 6.25
C ALA A 20 -28.03 7.42 5.89
N ASP A 21 -28.82 6.42 5.53
CA ASP A 21 -30.26 6.57 5.22
C ASP A 21 -31.08 7.09 6.41
N ARG A 22 -30.73 6.67 7.62
CA ARG A 22 -31.42 7.14 8.85
C ARG A 22 -31.28 8.64 9.09
N VAL A 23 -30.24 9.27 8.55
CA VAL A 23 -29.94 10.70 8.71
C VAL A 23 -30.00 11.47 7.40
N GLY A 24 -30.42 10.84 6.29
CA GLY A 24 -30.52 11.44 4.98
C GLY A 24 -29.16 11.88 4.40
N ALA A 25 -28.07 11.21 4.77
CA ALA A 25 -26.73 11.56 4.32
C ALA A 25 -26.32 10.82 3.04
N MET A 26 -25.59 11.49 2.17
CA MET A 26 -24.89 10.85 1.04
C MET A 26 -23.61 10.17 1.53
N VAL A 27 -23.21 9.10 0.84
CA VAL A 27 -22.00 8.32 1.15
C VAL A 27 -20.94 8.54 0.10
N VAL A 28 -19.75 8.91 0.56
CA VAL A 28 -18.54 9.00 -0.26
C VAL A 28 -17.55 7.93 0.21
N ALA A 29 -17.15 7.03 -0.69
CA ALA A 29 -16.14 6.00 -0.39
C ALA A 29 -14.81 6.33 -1.13
N ASP A 30 -13.75 6.60 -0.38
CA ASP A 30 -12.39 6.66 -0.93
C ASP A 30 -11.73 5.28 -0.80
N ILE A 31 -11.63 4.58 -1.93
CA ILE A 31 -11.05 3.24 -2.00
C ILE A 31 -9.61 3.23 -2.51
N ALA A 32 -8.93 4.37 -2.52
CA ALA A 32 -7.61 4.54 -3.12
C ALA A 32 -6.60 3.45 -2.72
N HIS A 33 -6.60 3.04 -1.45
CA HIS A 33 -5.69 2.00 -0.97
C HIS A 33 -6.08 0.58 -1.39
N ILE A 34 -7.36 0.30 -1.53
CA ILE A 34 -7.91 -1.05 -1.72
C ILE A 34 -8.53 -1.28 -3.10
N ALA A 35 -8.49 -0.28 -4.00
CA ALA A 35 -9.18 -0.31 -5.28
C ALA A 35 -8.86 -1.53 -6.16
N GLY A 36 -7.62 -2.01 -6.15
CA GLY A 36 -7.24 -3.21 -6.91
C GLY A 36 -7.94 -4.48 -6.39
N MET A 37 -8.11 -4.62 -5.08
CA MET A 37 -8.80 -5.77 -4.46
C MET A 37 -10.31 -5.68 -4.64
N VAL A 38 -10.89 -4.48 -4.54
CA VAL A 38 -12.31 -4.23 -4.82
C VAL A 38 -12.63 -4.56 -6.29
N ALA A 39 -11.80 -4.08 -7.22
CA ALA A 39 -12.02 -4.28 -8.66
C ALA A 39 -12.07 -5.76 -9.09
N VAL A 40 -11.42 -6.66 -8.34
CA VAL A 40 -11.44 -8.10 -8.63
C VAL A 40 -12.37 -8.91 -7.70
N GLY A 41 -13.17 -8.24 -6.88
CA GLY A 41 -14.17 -8.85 -6.00
C GLY A 41 -13.58 -9.60 -4.80
N LEU A 42 -12.44 -9.15 -4.26
CA LEU A 42 -11.82 -9.73 -3.06
C LEU A 42 -12.20 -8.98 -1.78
N LEU A 43 -12.74 -7.78 -1.88
CA LEU A 43 -13.30 -6.97 -0.81
C LEU A 43 -14.70 -6.51 -1.18
N ASN A 44 -15.44 -6.01 -0.21
CA ASN A 44 -16.80 -5.53 -0.40
C ASN A 44 -16.88 -4.42 -1.46
N ASP A 45 -17.91 -4.48 -2.30
CA ASP A 45 -18.15 -3.52 -3.38
C ASP A 45 -18.87 -2.27 -2.84
N PRO A 46 -18.28 -1.06 -2.95
CA PRO A 46 -18.96 0.18 -2.56
C PRO A 46 -20.01 0.66 -3.58
N VAL A 47 -19.97 0.18 -4.84
CA VAL A 47 -20.78 0.73 -5.95
C VAL A 47 -22.27 0.73 -5.67
N PRO A 48 -22.87 -0.34 -5.14
CA PRO A 48 -24.32 -0.35 -4.86
C PRO A 48 -24.74 0.55 -3.68
N HIS A 49 -23.80 1.00 -2.86
CA HIS A 49 -24.07 1.60 -1.53
C HIS A 49 -23.64 3.06 -1.41
N CYS A 50 -22.93 3.60 -2.39
CA CYS A 50 -22.35 4.95 -2.33
C CYS A 50 -22.81 5.82 -3.49
N GLU A 51 -22.99 7.12 -3.23
CA GLU A 51 -23.24 8.11 -4.29
C GLU A 51 -21.97 8.44 -5.05
N PHE A 52 -20.83 8.46 -4.34
CA PHE A 52 -19.54 8.82 -4.91
C PHE A 52 -18.47 7.83 -4.44
N ILE A 53 -17.59 7.46 -5.38
CA ILE A 53 -16.42 6.63 -5.08
C ILE A 53 -15.19 7.32 -5.66
N THR A 54 -14.19 7.54 -4.84
CA THR A 54 -12.91 8.12 -5.28
C THR A 54 -11.80 7.09 -5.16
N SER A 55 -10.84 7.17 -6.06
CA SER A 55 -9.64 6.35 -6.00
C SER A 55 -8.45 7.02 -6.65
N THR A 56 -7.26 6.58 -6.25
CA THR A 56 -6.02 6.77 -7.02
C THR A 56 -5.83 5.59 -7.97
N THR A 57 -5.11 5.81 -9.07
CA THR A 57 -4.75 4.75 -10.02
C THR A 57 -3.39 4.09 -9.75
N HIS A 58 -2.55 4.70 -8.91
CA HIS A 58 -1.14 4.34 -8.70
C HIS A 58 -0.81 3.57 -7.42
N LYS A 59 -1.83 3.03 -6.72
CA LYS A 59 -1.64 2.16 -5.55
C LYS A 59 -1.90 0.69 -5.93
N THR A 60 -2.87 0.03 -5.30
CA THR A 60 -3.17 -1.37 -5.58
C THR A 60 -3.69 -1.64 -7.00
N LEU A 61 -4.21 -0.63 -7.71
CA LEU A 61 -4.49 -0.73 -9.15
C LEU A 61 -3.23 -0.81 -10.02
N ARG A 62 -2.08 -0.43 -9.51
CA ARG A 62 -0.76 -0.53 -10.18
C ARG A 62 -0.67 0.26 -11.49
N GLY A 63 -1.37 1.38 -11.59
CA GLY A 63 -1.41 2.26 -12.75
C GLY A 63 -0.55 3.51 -12.63
N PRO A 64 -0.74 4.48 -13.53
CA PRO A 64 -0.05 5.76 -13.49
C PRO A 64 -0.53 6.60 -12.31
N ARG A 65 0.27 7.59 -11.91
CA ARG A 65 -0.13 8.54 -10.87
C ARG A 65 -1.30 9.40 -11.38
N GLY A 66 -2.43 9.28 -10.70
CA GLY A 66 -3.67 9.99 -11.03
C GLY A 66 -4.81 9.55 -10.12
N GLY A 67 -5.99 10.10 -10.34
CA GLY A 67 -7.23 9.78 -9.64
C GLY A 67 -8.37 9.46 -10.60
N ILE A 68 -9.42 8.86 -10.05
CA ILE A 68 -10.71 8.65 -10.70
C ILE A 68 -11.83 8.97 -9.72
N ILE A 69 -12.96 9.39 -10.25
CA ILE A 69 -14.21 9.56 -9.52
C ILE A 69 -15.27 8.75 -10.26
N LEU A 70 -15.98 7.91 -9.54
CA LEU A 70 -17.20 7.25 -9.99
C LEU A 70 -18.36 7.85 -9.21
N CYS A 71 -19.50 8.07 -9.86
CA CYS A 71 -20.68 8.59 -9.20
C CYS A 71 -21.95 8.04 -9.83
N GLN A 72 -23.07 8.15 -9.12
CA GLN A 72 -24.38 7.90 -9.70
C GLN A 72 -24.66 8.90 -10.83
N GLU A 73 -25.34 8.46 -11.91
CA GLU A 73 -25.61 9.25 -13.12
C GLU A 73 -26.19 10.64 -12.83
N ARG A 74 -27.09 10.75 -11.86
CA ARG A 74 -27.72 12.03 -11.48
C ARG A 74 -26.74 13.11 -11.04
N PHE A 75 -25.51 12.74 -10.66
CA PHE A 75 -24.45 13.67 -10.22
C PHE A 75 -23.36 13.91 -11.27
N ALA A 76 -23.40 13.19 -12.41
CA ALA A 76 -22.32 13.21 -13.40
C ALA A 76 -21.98 14.61 -13.88
N LYS A 77 -23.01 15.41 -14.28
CA LYS A 77 -22.81 16.79 -14.77
C LYS A 77 -22.17 17.71 -13.73
N ASP A 78 -22.54 17.57 -12.46
CA ASP A 78 -21.99 18.41 -11.39
C ASP A 78 -20.55 18.04 -11.09
N ILE A 79 -20.22 16.73 -11.09
CA ILE A 79 -18.86 16.24 -10.94
C ILE A 79 -17.99 16.70 -12.12
N ASP A 80 -18.43 16.54 -13.36
CA ASP A 80 -17.70 16.98 -14.55
C ASP A 80 -17.39 18.47 -14.49
N ARG A 81 -18.37 19.31 -14.16
CA ARG A 81 -18.19 20.74 -14.02
C ARG A 81 -17.26 21.11 -12.86
N ALA A 82 -17.32 20.39 -11.74
CA ALA A 82 -16.44 20.62 -10.61
C ALA A 82 -14.98 20.24 -10.94
N VAL A 83 -14.78 19.16 -11.71
CA VAL A 83 -13.45 18.76 -12.18
C VAL A 83 -12.94 19.77 -13.22
N PHE A 84 -13.70 20.04 -14.29
CA PHE A 84 -13.33 21.00 -15.34
C PHE A 84 -14.54 21.84 -15.72
N PRO A 85 -14.42 23.18 -15.69
CA PRO A 85 -13.23 23.99 -15.38
C PRO A 85 -13.06 24.34 -13.89
N GLY A 86 -13.78 23.68 -12.98
CA GLY A 86 -13.83 24.07 -11.56
C GLY A 86 -12.46 24.03 -10.87
N TYR A 87 -11.87 22.85 -10.75
CA TYR A 87 -10.59 22.64 -10.03
C TYR A 87 -9.41 22.35 -10.94
N GLN A 88 -9.63 21.86 -12.16
CA GLN A 88 -8.59 21.41 -13.09
C GLN A 88 -8.67 22.15 -14.42
N GLY A 89 -7.59 22.13 -15.19
CA GLY A 89 -7.50 22.64 -16.56
C GLY A 89 -7.30 21.50 -17.56
N GLY A 90 -6.52 21.76 -18.63
CA GLY A 90 -6.23 20.78 -19.67
C GLY A 90 -5.61 19.49 -19.09
N PRO A 91 -6.13 18.31 -19.46
CA PRO A 91 -5.70 17.05 -18.88
C PRO A 91 -4.35 16.60 -19.44
N LEU A 92 -3.61 15.80 -18.64
CA LEU A 92 -2.42 15.10 -19.07
C LEU A 92 -2.84 13.84 -19.89
N VAL A 93 -3.00 13.99 -21.21
CA VAL A 93 -3.57 12.96 -22.10
C VAL A 93 -2.74 11.66 -22.08
N HIS A 94 -1.41 11.73 -21.95
CA HIS A 94 -0.56 10.56 -21.81
C HIS A 94 -0.85 9.78 -20.51
N ILE A 95 -1.26 10.46 -19.43
CA ILE A 95 -1.71 9.79 -18.19
C ILE A 95 -3.08 9.13 -18.41
N ILE A 96 -3.98 9.76 -19.18
CA ILE A 96 -5.28 9.13 -19.54
C ILE A 96 -5.05 7.86 -20.34
N ALA A 97 -4.17 7.89 -21.34
CA ALA A 97 -3.79 6.71 -22.10
C ALA A 97 -3.20 5.61 -21.21
N ALA A 98 -2.31 5.97 -20.27
CA ALA A 98 -1.75 5.02 -19.32
C ALA A 98 -2.80 4.44 -18.37
N LYS A 99 -3.83 5.22 -17.95
CA LYS A 99 -4.97 4.70 -17.18
C LYS A 99 -5.76 3.66 -17.98
N ALA A 100 -5.98 3.88 -19.28
CA ALA A 100 -6.68 2.93 -20.14
C ALA A 100 -5.95 1.57 -20.20
N VAL A 101 -4.61 1.59 -20.33
CA VAL A 101 -3.79 0.38 -20.25
C VAL A 101 -3.91 -0.29 -18.88
N CYS A 102 -3.78 0.48 -17.80
CA CYS A 102 -3.94 -0.01 -16.44
C CYS A 102 -5.29 -0.71 -16.22
N PHE A 103 -6.38 -0.13 -16.67
CA PHE A 103 -7.72 -0.73 -16.52
C PHE A 103 -7.88 -1.98 -17.38
N LYS A 104 -7.30 -2.01 -18.57
CA LYS A 104 -7.27 -3.22 -19.41
C LYS A 104 -6.50 -4.35 -18.73
N GLU A 105 -5.35 -4.05 -18.12
CA GLU A 105 -4.59 -5.03 -17.32
C GLU A 105 -5.40 -5.51 -16.10
N ALA A 106 -6.11 -4.59 -15.43
CA ALA A 106 -6.91 -4.91 -14.25
C ALA A 106 -8.10 -5.85 -14.53
N LEU A 107 -8.54 -5.94 -15.78
CA LEU A 107 -9.56 -6.89 -16.22
C LEU A 107 -9.02 -8.31 -16.45
N SER A 108 -7.71 -8.52 -16.42
CA SER A 108 -7.11 -9.81 -16.71
C SER A 108 -7.17 -10.79 -15.52
N PRO A 109 -7.22 -12.10 -15.77
CA PRO A 109 -7.12 -13.12 -14.72
C PRO A 109 -5.82 -13.02 -13.91
N GLU A 110 -4.73 -12.62 -14.55
CA GLU A 110 -3.40 -12.45 -13.92
C GLU A 110 -3.44 -11.35 -12.87
N PHE A 111 -4.16 -10.26 -13.13
CA PHE A 111 -4.33 -9.20 -12.14
C PHE A 111 -5.11 -9.69 -10.91
N LYS A 112 -6.15 -10.51 -11.11
CA LYS A 112 -6.86 -11.15 -9.99
C LYS A 112 -5.93 -12.04 -9.16
N GLN A 113 -5.10 -12.86 -9.82
CA GLN A 113 -4.11 -13.71 -9.13
C GLN A 113 -3.10 -12.86 -8.34
N TYR A 114 -2.65 -11.75 -8.92
CA TYR A 114 -1.77 -10.79 -8.25
C TYR A 114 -2.41 -10.22 -6.96
N GLN A 115 -3.67 -9.78 -7.01
CA GLN A 115 -4.36 -9.26 -5.83
C GLN A 115 -4.58 -10.35 -4.76
N VAL A 116 -4.90 -11.58 -5.16
CA VAL A 116 -4.97 -12.73 -4.24
C VAL A 116 -3.64 -12.97 -3.54
N GLN A 117 -2.53 -12.91 -4.30
CA GLN A 117 -1.19 -13.09 -3.73
C GLN A 117 -0.82 -11.96 -2.77
N ILE A 118 -1.21 -10.71 -3.04
CA ILE A 118 -1.02 -9.59 -2.12
C ILE A 118 -1.63 -9.88 -0.75
N ILE A 119 -2.88 -10.36 -0.73
CA ILE A 119 -3.59 -10.67 0.53
C ILE A 119 -2.92 -11.85 1.26
N LYS A 120 -2.54 -12.91 0.54
CA LYS A 120 -1.81 -14.05 1.12
C LYS A 120 -0.50 -13.60 1.76
N ASN A 121 0.25 -12.79 1.06
CA ASN A 121 1.50 -12.20 1.54
C ASN A 121 1.28 -11.34 2.79
N ALA A 122 0.24 -10.51 2.79
CA ALA A 122 -0.08 -9.69 3.95
C ALA A 122 -0.45 -10.52 5.18
N LYS A 123 -1.24 -11.59 5.01
CA LYS A 123 -1.60 -12.52 6.09
C LYS A 123 -0.38 -13.24 6.63
N ALA A 124 0.47 -13.81 5.77
CA ALA A 124 1.69 -14.52 6.19
C ALA A 124 2.63 -13.60 7.01
N MET A 125 2.85 -12.38 6.53
CA MET A 125 3.65 -11.38 7.26
C MET A 125 3.01 -11.00 8.60
N ALA A 126 1.70 -10.76 8.63
CA ALA A 126 0.95 -10.41 9.82
C ALA A 126 1.05 -11.53 10.88
N ASP A 127 0.79 -12.77 10.50
CA ASP A 127 0.87 -13.93 11.37
C ASP A 127 2.28 -14.13 11.93
N ARG A 128 3.32 -13.92 11.12
CA ARG A 128 4.71 -14.04 11.56
C ARG A 128 5.10 -12.94 12.54
N LEU A 129 4.70 -11.68 12.28
CA LEU A 129 4.94 -10.57 13.22
C LEU A 129 4.24 -10.83 14.56
N GLN A 130 3.02 -11.37 14.57
CA GLN A 130 2.32 -11.73 15.80
C GLN A 130 3.05 -12.87 16.56
N LYS A 131 3.52 -13.90 15.85
CA LYS A 131 4.36 -14.97 16.44
C LYS A 131 5.65 -14.42 17.04
N ASN A 132 6.21 -13.35 16.45
CA ASN A 132 7.38 -12.65 16.97
C ASN A 132 7.03 -11.67 18.13
N GLY A 133 5.77 -11.67 18.58
CA GLY A 133 5.29 -10.92 19.74
C GLY A 133 4.90 -9.47 19.46
N PHE A 134 4.68 -9.07 18.21
CA PHE A 134 4.16 -7.75 17.88
C PHE A 134 2.63 -7.71 17.90
N ARG A 135 2.07 -6.65 18.47
CA ARG A 135 0.62 -6.39 18.44
C ARG A 135 0.25 -5.77 17.10
N LEU A 136 -0.70 -6.38 16.39
CA LEU A 136 -1.30 -5.79 15.21
C LEU A 136 -2.60 -5.08 15.58
N VAL A 137 -2.78 -3.86 15.09
CA VAL A 137 -4.03 -3.13 15.20
C VAL A 137 -5.14 -3.95 14.52
N SER A 138 -6.30 -4.05 15.15
CA SER A 138 -7.42 -4.91 14.75
C SER A 138 -7.12 -6.43 14.70
N GLY A 139 -6.01 -6.89 15.26
CA GLY A 139 -5.68 -8.32 15.37
C GLY A 139 -5.29 -8.99 14.06
N GLY A 140 -4.92 -8.25 12.99
CA GLY A 140 -4.51 -8.82 11.71
C GLY A 140 -4.89 -7.97 10.52
N THR A 141 -5.02 -8.58 9.32
CA THR A 141 -5.38 -7.86 8.09
C THR A 141 -6.27 -8.69 7.17
N ASP A 142 -7.17 -8.01 6.47
CA ASP A 142 -7.97 -8.53 5.36
C ASP A 142 -7.49 -7.96 4.02
N THR A 143 -6.57 -6.97 4.05
CA THR A 143 -6.15 -6.18 2.89
C THR A 143 -4.66 -6.39 2.57
N HIS A 144 -4.05 -5.43 1.90
CA HIS A 144 -2.64 -5.42 1.48
C HIS A 144 -1.68 -4.87 2.52
N LEU A 145 -2.18 -4.33 3.62
CA LEU A 145 -1.38 -3.65 4.64
C LEU A 145 -1.72 -4.15 6.04
N MET A 146 -0.81 -3.89 6.96
CA MET A 146 -1.01 -4.06 8.39
C MET A 146 -0.47 -2.85 9.14
N LEU A 147 -1.05 -2.59 10.31
CA LEU A 147 -0.61 -1.55 11.23
C LEU A 147 -0.08 -2.22 12.50
N VAL A 148 1.21 -2.05 12.75
CA VAL A 148 1.92 -2.68 13.86
C VAL A 148 2.13 -1.68 14.97
N ASP A 149 1.68 -2.00 16.18
CA ASP A 149 1.96 -1.23 17.38
C ASP A 149 3.38 -1.57 17.87
N VAL A 150 4.29 -0.63 17.69
CA VAL A 150 5.68 -0.76 18.19
C VAL A 150 5.85 -0.10 19.54
N PHE A 151 4.94 0.81 19.93
CA PHE A 151 5.01 1.51 21.19
C PHE A 151 4.76 0.61 22.40
N SER A 152 3.95 -0.45 22.23
CA SER A 152 3.79 -1.51 23.25
C SER A 152 5.10 -2.23 23.59
N ARG A 153 6.16 -2.04 22.80
CA ARG A 153 7.52 -2.55 23.04
C ARG A 153 8.51 -1.45 23.43
N GLY A 154 8.02 -0.25 23.76
CA GLY A 154 8.85 0.89 24.16
C GLY A 154 9.52 1.63 23.00
N ILE A 155 9.09 1.37 21.74
CA ILE A 155 9.70 1.95 20.53
C ILE A 155 8.69 2.93 19.91
N THR A 156 9.11 4.16 19.58
CA THR A 156 8.22 5.06 18.82
C THR A 156 8.17 4.68 17.34
N GLY A 157 7.10 5.04 16.66
CA GLY A 157 6.99 4.85 15.20
C GLY A 157 8.10 5.55 14.44
N LYS A 158 8.54 6.73 14.93
CA LYS A 158 9.67 7.48 14.36
C LYS A 158 10.99 6.73 14.47
N ASP A 159 11.29 6.15 15.63
CA ASP A 159 12.55 5.42 15.85
C ASP A 159 12.55 4.10 15.07
N ALA A 160 11.40 3.40 15.03
CA ALA A 160 11.21 2.21 14.22
C ALA A 160 11.42 2.48 12.71
N GLU A 161 10.82 3.55 12.16
CA GLU A 161 11.01 3.96 10.77
C GLU A 161 12.47 4.25 10.46
N ALA A 162 13.15 4.97 11.34
CA ALA A 162 14.57 5.33 11.19
C ALA A 162 15.50 4.10 11.25
N ALA A 163 15.28 3.20 12.21
CA ALA A 163 16.09 2.00 12.37
C ALA A 163 15.91 1.02 11.21
N LEU A 164 14.67 0.77 10.78
CA LEU A 164 14.35 -0.07 9.63
C LEU A 164 14.90 0.55 8.33
N GLY A 165 14.83 1.88 8.18
CA GLY A 165 15.42 2.59 7.05
C GLY A 165 16.93 2.39 6.93
N LYS A 166 17.68 2.37 8.05
CA LYS A 166 19.12 2.03 8.08
C LYS A 166 19.37 0.59 7.57
N ALA A 167 18.46 -0.32 7.88
CA ALA A 167 18.50 -1.71 7.41
C ALA A 167 17.93 -1.92 6.00
N ALA A 168 17.71 -0.85 5.22
CA ALA A 168 17.11 -0.86 3.89
C ALA A 168 15.67 -1.41 3.82
N ILE A 169 14.93 -1.38 4.93
CA ILE A 169 13.52 -1.75 5.01
C ILE A 169 12.69 -0.46 5.12
N THR A 170 11.91 -0.15 4.08
CA THR A 170 11.06 1.05 4.05
C THR A 170 9.69 0.77 4.64
N VAL A 171 9.35 1.50 5.69
CA VAL A 171 8.01 1.51 6.30
C VAL A 171 7.55 2.96 6.49
N ASN A 172 6.30 3.16 6.89
CA ASN A 172 5.81 4.46 7.31
C ASN A 172 5.47 4.45 8.80
N ARG A 173 5.97 5.40 9.57
CA ARG A 173 5.41 5.67 10.90
C ARG A 173 3.94 6.05 10.75
N ASN A 174 3.11 5.57 11.66
CA ASN A 174 1.67 5.78 11.61
C ASN A 174 1.08 5.82 13.01
N THR A 175 0.14 6.73 13.25
CA THR A 175 -0.63 6.70 14.49
C THR A 175 -1.47 5.44 14.55
N ILE A 176 -1.73 4.98 15.79
CA ILE A 176 -2.63 3.87 16.08
C ILE A 176 -3.93 4.43 16.71
N PRO A 177 -5.03 3.67 16.75
CA PRO A 177 -6.23 4.09 17.48
C PRO A 177 -5.91 4.43 18.92
N PHE A 178 -6.43 5.59 19.38
CA PHE A 178 -6.19 6.13 20.73
C PHE A 178 -4.71 6.43 21.03
N ASP A 179 -3.96 6.81 20.00
CA ASP A 179 -2.54 7.11 20.14
C ASP A 179 -2.29 8.26 21.11
N THR A 180 -1.40 8.06 22.06
CA THR A 180 -0.97 9.09 23.04
C THR A 180 0.19 9.94 22.52
N ASN A 181 0.88 9.49 21.48
CA ASN A 181 1.94 10.24 20.84
C ASN A 181 1.42 11.19 19.76
N LYS A 182 2.13 12.30 19.56
CA LYS A 182 1.82 13.23 18.47
C LYS A 182 2.04 12.55 17.11
N PRO A 183 1.29 12.93 16.06
CA PRO A 183 1.34 12.25 14.74
C PRO A 183 2.74 12.16 14.09
N PHE A 184 3.62 13.14 14.36
CA PHE A 184 4.99 13.13 13.83
C PHE A 184 5.95 12.18 14.59
N ILE A 185 5.54 11.67 15.76
CA ILE A 185 6.25 10.62 16.53
C ILE A 185 5.59 9.27 16.22
N ALA A 186 4.27 9.19 16.40
CA ALA A 186 3.41 8.03 16.22
C ALA A 186 3.83 6.81 17.09
N SER A 187 2.87 5.93 17.32
CA SER A 187 3.08 4.70 18.13
C SER A 187 3.17 3.44 17.28
N GLY A 188 2.92 3.53 15.99
CA GLY A 188 2.92 2.40 15.08
C GLY A 188 3.73 2.62 13.81
N ILE A 189 3.86 1.52 13.07
CA ILE A 189 4.36 1.52 11.70
C ILE A 189 3.35 0.81 10.79
N ARG A 190 3.21 1.32 9.55
CA ARG A 190 2.41 0.69 8.50
C ARG A 190 3.31 -0.04 7.53
N ILE A 191 2.97 -1.30 7.26
CA ILE A 191 3.68 -2.19 6.33
C ILE A 191 2.70 -2.65 5.26
N GLY A 192 3.14 -2.75 4.01
CA GLY A 192 2.31 -3.24 2.90
C GLY A 192 3.08 -4.17 1.97
N THR A 193 2.35 -5.05 1.28
CA THR A 193 2.93 -6.14 0.48
C THR A 193 2.85 -6.00 -1.05
N PRO A 194 2.16 -5.00 -1.65
CA PRO A 194 2.03 -4.93 -3.11
C PRO A 194 3.35 -4.85 -3.86
N ALA A 195 4.32 -4.05 -3.39
CA ALA A 195 5.62 -3.91 -4.03
C ALA A 195 6.43 -5.21 -4.00
N LEU A 196 6.38 -5.93 -2.88
CA LEU A 196 7.04 -7.24 -2.70
C LEU A 196 6.39 -8.30 -3.61
N THR A 197 5.07 -8.30 -3.70
CA THR A 197 4.31 -9.19 -4.60
C THR A 197 4.64 -8.89 -6.07
N THR A 198 4.82 -7.62 -6.45
CA THR A 198 5.24 -7.23 -7.81
C THR A 198 6.64 -7.75 -8.15
N ARG A 199 7.52 -7.90 -7.16
CA ARG A 199 8.83 -8.55 -7.32
C ARG A 199 8.74 -10.06 -7.51
N GLY A 200 7.58 -10.69 -7.28
CA GLY A 200 7.39 -12.14 -7.33
C GLY A 200 7.58 -12.84 -5.99
N MET A 201 7.78 -12.11 -4.90
CA MET A 201 7.90 -12.66 -3.55
C MET A 201 6.56 -13.24 -3.09
N LYS A 202 6.62 -14.34 -2.34
CA LYS A 202 5.47 -15.07 -1.81
C LYS A 202 5.57 -15.23 -0.28
N GLU A 203 4.72 -16.05 0.30
CA GLU A 203 4.59 -16.22 1.75
C GLU A 203 5.91 -16.51 2.47
N PRO A 204 6.81 -17.41 1.97
CA PRO A 204 8.09 -17.66 2.66
C PRO A 204 8.97 -16.41 2.78
N GLN A 205 9.01 -15.56 1.75
CA GLN A 205 9.75 -14.31 1.80
C GLN A 205 9.10 -13.31 2.78
N MET A 206 7.77 -13.35 2.92
CA MET A 206 7.06 -12.50 3.89
C MET A 206 7.40 -12.89 5.33
N GLU A 207 7.50 -14.18 5.62
CA GLU A 207 7.94 -14.66 6.93
C GLU A 207 9.38 -14.23 7.23
N LEU A 208 10.29 -14.39 6.27
CA LEU A 208 11.67 -13.94 6.38
C LEU A 208 11.74 -12.43 6.65
N ILE A 209 11.01 -11.62 5.87
CA ILE A 209 11.00 -10.15 6.05
C ILE A 209 10.44 -9.77 7.42
N ALA A 210 9.41 -10.46 7.91
CA ALA A 210 8.88 -10.25 9.25
C ALA A 210 9.92 -10.55 10.34
N ASP A 211 10.75 -11.59 10.16
CA ASP A 211 11.85 -11.91 11.05
C ASP A 211 12.96 -10.84 11.02
N LEU A 212 13.32 -10.35 9.83
CA LEU A 212 14.30 -9.27 9.67
C LEU A 212 13.80 -7.98 10.34
N ILE A 213 12.53 -7.61 10.14
CA ILE A 213 11.90 -6.47 10.84
C ILE A 213 11.98 -6.66 12.36
N SER A 214 11.62 -7.85 12.84
CA SER A 214 11.63 -8.16 14.27
C SER A 214 13.04 -8.06 14.86
N ARG A 215 14.05 -8.57 14.16
CA ARG A 215 15.46 -8.54 14.56
C ARG A 215 15.99 -7.12 14.69
N VAL A 216 15.64 -6.22 13.77
CA VAL A 216 16.01 -4.80 13.87
C VAL A 216 15.31 -4.13 15.04
N LEU A 217 13.99 -4.32 15.19
CA LEU A 217 13.21 -3.65 16.23
C LEU A 217 13.54 -4.15 17.64
N GLN A 218 13.95 -5.40 17.80
CA GLN A 218 14.40 -5.95 19.08
C GLN A 218 15.81 -5.47 19.48
N ASN A 219 16.58 -4.94 18.52
CA ASN A 219 17.97 -4.50 18.72
C ASN A 219 18.18 -3.09 18.14
N ILE A 220 17.26 -2.17 18.45
CA ILE A 220 17.14 -0.89 17.76
C ILE A 220 18.39 0.00 17.88
N GLU A 221 19.18 -0.15 18.95
CA GLU A 221 20.41 0.61 19.17
C GLU A 221 21.66 -0.06 18.54
N ASN A 222 21.54 -1.30 18.06
CA ASN A 222 22.68 -2.05 17.53
C ASN A 222 22.85 -1.84 16.02
N ASP A 223 23.83 -1.04 15.63
CA ASP A 223 24.10 -0.72 14.22
C ASP A 223 24.69 -1.91 13.44
N ASP A 224 25.42 -2.84 14.09
CA ASP A 224 25.96 -4.04 13.43
C ASP A 224 24.81 -4.96 12.97
N ILE A 225 23.78 -5.14 13.81
CA ILE A 225 22.58 -5.92 13.44
C ILE A 225 21.85 -5.27 12.25
N LYS A 226 21.72 -3.94 12.23
CA LYS A 226 21.10 -3.23 11.11
C LYS A 226 21.86 -3.43 9.81
N GLU A 227 23.20 -3.41 9.87
CA GLU A 227 24.02 -3.62 8.67
C GLU A 227 24.00 -5.08 8.19
N ASP A 228 23.94 -6.06 9.14
CA ASP A 228 23.71 -7.47 8.81
C ASP A 228 22.38 -7.68 8.11
N VAL A 229 21.30 -7.15 8.68
CA VAL A 229 19.96 -7.22 8.07
C VAL A 229 19.94 -6.55 6.70
N LYS A 230 20.59 -5.41 6.54
CA LYS A 230 20.69 -4.72 5.25
C LYS A 230 21.35 -5.58 4.17
N ARG A 231 22.41 -6.34 4.52
CA ARG A 231 23.03 -7.29 3.57
C ARG A 231 22.06 -8.40 3.16
N GLU A 232 21.28 -8.92 4.10
CA GLU A 232 20.26 -9.94 3.82
C GLU A 232 19.13 -9.38 2.95
N VAL A 233 18.68 -8.13 3.19
CA VAL A 233 17.68 -7.43 2.37
C VAL A 233 18.17 -7.23 0.94
N HIS A 234 19.43 -6.81 0.75
CA HIS A 234 20.00 -6.64 -0.58
C HIS A 234 20.04 -7.97 -1.33
N ARG A 235 20.55 -9.05 -0.69
CA ARG A 235 20.55 -10.38 -1.29
C ARG A 235 19.14 -10.83 -1.72
N LEU A 236 18.16 -10.65 -0.85
CA LEU A 236 16.75 -10.97 -1.18
C LEU A 236 16.23 -10.13 -2.36
N CYS A 237 16.60 -8.86 -2.44
CA CYS A 237 16.22 -8.01 -3.57
C CYS A 237 16.89 -8.43 -4.88
N ASP A 238 18.12 -8.94 -4.83
CA ASP A 238 18.85 -9.45 -6.01
C ASP A 238 18.24 -10.77 -6.52
N GLU A 239 17.71 -11.61 -5.62
CA GLU A 239 16.98 -12.84 -5.97
C GLU A 239 15.62 -12.54 -6.63
N PHE A 240 15.03 -11.36 -6.39
CA PHE A 240 13.73 -10.92 -6.91
C PHE A 240 13.83 -9.55 -7.61
N PRO A 241 14.55 -9.45 -8.74
CA PRO A 241 14.75 -8.20 -9.46
C PRO A 241 13.44 -7.67 -10.07
N LEU A 242 13.34 -6.34 -10.22
CA LEU A 242 12.20 -5.69 -10.86
C LEU A 242 12.41 -5.59 -12.37
N TYR A 243 11.41 -6.00 -13.16
CA TYR A 243 11.32 -5.76 -14.61
C TYR A 243 12.44 -6.37 -15.47
N GLU A 244 13.13 -7.39 -15.01
CA GLU A 244 14.27 -8.01 -15.71
C GLU A 244 13.89 -8.43 -17.14
N LEU A 245 12.81 -9.17 -17.32
CA LEU A 245 12.32 -9.60 -18.63
C LEU A 245 11.92 -8.44 -19.57
N ARG A 246 11.46 -7.32 -19.01
CA ARG A 246 11.13 -6.12 -19.81
C ARG A 246 12.38 -5.39 -20.26
N LEU A 247 13.45 -5.44 -19.48
CA LEU A 247 14.73 -4.83 -19.81
C LEU A 247 15.50 -5.62 -20.87
N GLU A 248 15.37 -6.95 -20.88
CA GLU A 248 15.97 -7.83 -21.89
C GLU A 248 15.31 -7.66 -23.27
N GLY A 249 13.96 -7.46 -23.30
CA GLY A 249 13.22 -7.21 -24.55
C GLY A 249 13.44 -5.82 -25.17
N CYS A 250 13.95 -4.86 -24.41
CA CYS A 250 14.23 -3.48 -24.85
C CYS A 250 15.71 -3.32 -25.20
N GLY A 251 16.27 -4.12 -26.13
CA GLY A 251 17.67 -4.18 -26.50
C GLY A 251 18.40 -2.83 -26.42
N GLY A 252 19.15 -2.59 -25.36
CA GLY A 252 20.01 -1.42 -25.18
C GLY A 252 19.73 -0.49 -24.01
N LEU A 253 18.57 -0.58 -23.32
CA LEU A 253 18.24 0.27 -22.18
C LEU A 253 18.98 -0.08 -20.87
N LYS A 254 19.74 -1.17 -20.83
CA LYS A 254 20.62 -1.49 -19.69
C LYS A 254 21.62 -0.37 -19.35
N ARG A 255 21.92 0.53 -20.28
CA ARG A 255 22.83 1.67 -20.06
C ARG A 255 22.16 2.93 -19.50
N CYS A 256 20.84 3.03 -19.55
CA CYS A 256 20.14 4.24 -19.08
C CYS A 256 19.77 4.21 -17.58
N PHE A 257 19.87 3.07 -16.92
CA PHE A 257 19.48 2.91 -15.51
C PHE A 257 20.63 2.54 -14.57
N THR A 258 21.86 2.60 -15.03
CA THR A 258 23.00 2.66 -14.10
C THR A 258 22.98 4.04 -13.47
N ILE A 259 22.28 4.19 -12.37
CA ILE A 259 22.49 5.32 -11.46
C ILE A 259 23.90 5.10 -10.92
N SER A 260 24.87 5.75 -11.54
CA SER A 260 26.20 5.93 -10.97
C SER A 260 26.01 6.60 -9.63
N ASN A 261 26.25 5.87 -8.57
CA ASN A 261 26.28 6.40 -7.22
C ASN A 261 27.43 7.44 -7.15
N PRO A 262 27.15 8.75 -7.04
CA PRO A 262 28.21 9.74 -6.89
C PRO A 262 28.64 9.76 -5.42
N ARG A 263 29.36 8.72 -4.99
CA ARG A 263 30.13 8.78 -3.73
C ARG A 263 31.55 8.40 -4.04
N HIS A 264 32.32 9.41 -4.17
CA HIS A 264 33.69 9.63 -3.67
C HIS A 264 34.29 10.79 -4.45
N HIS A 265 34.21 11.98 -3.84
CA HIS A 265 35.34 12.91 -3.80
C HIS A 265 35.03 14.00 -2.78
N ARG A 266 35.80 13.89 -1.67
CA ARG A 266 36.17 14.82 -0.60
C ARG A 266 35.17 15.00 0.53
#